data_bec4047aa0d975e49a8ab2bb4c1c6eb0
#
_entry.id   bec4047aa0d975e49a8ab2bb4c1c6eb0
#
_cell.length_a   1.000
_cell.length_b   1.000
_cell.length_c   1.000
_cell.angle_alpha   90.00
_cell.angle_beta   90.00
_cell.angle_gamma   90.00
#
_symmetry.space_group_name_H-M   'P 1'
#
loop_
_entity.id
_entity.type
_entity.pdbx_description
1 polymer ?
#
loop_
_entity_poly.entity_id
_entity_poly.type
_entity_poly.pdbx_seq_one_letter_code
_entity_poly.pdbx_strand_id
1 'polypeptide(L)'
;MEPPPLSRADLTTQLAAADKLLASLSAGNAQLAALLTELEALTAAANEALEAKATAVHAAEMAASRAERSRQTADRMAEELERKHQQLRDWAFAAYTHGGSTAEMVSVFDAMMRDPAKAGNPVGDLAYLTEQRITLFEDIRHLTQRQAQGAARAEADSELTKTPSAAAEAAKITADEALEAQKDLIAKAEEDQVGILVDAAPMAAMLLGMSSPEAKARGQAIVDALMERNLDLPDIDKPCSNDTAVYANGQLPGSALCPLWHAAGHFARPDAAVSFNALSQKFARDLGRPICVTSSYRSFSQQVAVKARRGFWAATPGYSQHGYGKALDLCGGINNFGTIEHLWMKQNAPLFGWFHPSWARAGGNKPEPWHWEYAG
;
A
#
# COMPACT_ATOMS: atom_id res chain seq x y z
N MET A 1 -12.23 14.05 -62.55
CA MET A 1 -11.39 15.19 -62.96
C MET A 1 -10.13 15.09 -62.12
N GLU A 2 -9.02 14.72 -62.67
CA GLU A 2 -7.73 14.80 -62.03
C GLU A 2 -7.40 16.28 -61.80
N PRO A 3 -6.95 16.70 -60.61
CA PRO A 3 -6.51 18.07 -60.40
C PRO A 3 -5.35 18.40 -61.34
N PRO A 4 -5.26 19.62 -61.84
CA PRO A 4 -4.18 20.02 -62.76
C PRO A 4 -2.82 19.80 -62.07
N PRO A 5 -1.78 19.36 -62.78
CA PRO A 5 -0.45 19.18 -62.19
C PRO A 5 0.06 20.53 -61.70
N LEU A 6 0.52 20.54 -60.45
CA LEU A 6 1.12 21.72 -59.81
C LEU A 6 2.25 22.27 -60.70
N SER A 7 2.33 23.59 -60.82
CA SER A 7 3.45 24.22 -61.49
C SER A 7 4.77 23.96 -60.77
N ARG A 8 5.91 24.03 -61.46
CA ARG A 8 7.22 23.84 -60.83
C ARG A 8 7.49 24.87 -59.73
N ALA A 9 6.92 26.07 -59.83
CA ALA A 9 6.98 27.10 -58.81
C ALA A 9 6.15 26.75 -57.56
N ASP A 10 4.95 26.17 -57.73
CA ASP A 10 4.09 25.73 -56.65
C ASP A 10 4.73 24.56 -55.88
N LEU A 11 5.34 23.62 -56.57
CA LEU A 11 6.07 22.51 -55.93
C LEU A 11 7.26 23.03 -55.12
N THR A 12 8.04 23.97 -55.62
CA THR A 12 9.17 24.56 -54.91
C THR A 12 8.70 25.27 -53.62
N THR A 13 7.58 26.00 -53.71
CA THR A 13 6.98 26.69 -52.54
C THR A 13 6.51 25.70 -51.50
N GLN A 14 5.87 24.61 -51.88
CA GLN A 14 5.39 23.57 -50.97
C GLN A 14 6.56 22.81 -50.31
N LEU A 15 7.63 22.51 -51.07
CA LEU A 15 8.84 21.90 -50.50
C LEU A 15 9.54 22.81 -49.50
N ALA A 16 9.63 24.11 -49.77
CA ALA A 16 10.18 25.08 -48.83
C ALA A 16 9.34 25.20 -47.54
N ALA A 17 8.00 25.16 -47.66
CA ALA A 17 7.11 25.12 -46.50
C ALA A 17 7.29 23.81 -45.66
N ALA A 18 7.46 22.66 -46.37
CA ALA A 18 7.73 21.40 -45.71
C ALA A 18 9.09 21.40 -44.99
N ASP A 19 10.14 21.95 -45.61
CA ASP A 19 11.46 22.08 -44.95
C ASP A 19 11.41 22.99 -43.72
N LYS A 20 10.64 24.08 -43.78
CA LYS A 20 10.40 24.95 -42.63
C LYS A 20 9.65 24.20 -41.50
N LEU A 21 8.64 23.41 -41.86
CA LEU A 21 7.89 22.60 -40.91
C LEU A 21 8.77 21.51 -40.28
N LEU A 22 9.58 20.81 -41.08
CA LEU A 22 10.55 19.81 -40.60
C LEU A 22 11.57 20.45 -39.65
N ALA A 23 12.04 21.65 -39.91
CA ALA A 23 12.91 22.39 -39.01
C ALA A 23 12.18 22.74 -37.69
N SER A 24 10.89 23.12 -37.75
CA SER A 24 10.05 23.36 -36.56
C SER A 24 9.81 22.08 -35.77
N LEU A 25 9.54 20.96 -36.47
CA LEU A 25 9.40 19.64 -35.82
C LEU A 25 10.71 19.18 -35.18
N SER A 26 11.85 19.43 -35.81
CA SER A 26 13.17 19.12 -35.25
C SER A 26 13.44 19.95 -33.98
N ALA A 27 13.08 21.23 -33.96
CA ALA A 27 13.16 22.06 -32.78
C ALA A 27 12.19 21.59 -31.68
N GLY A 28 10.95 21.24 -32.04
CA GLY A 28 9.96 20.65 -31.16
C GLY A 28 10.42 19.30 -30.60
N ASN A 29 11.12 18.47 -31.38
CA ASN A 29 11.72 17.22 -30.92
C ASN A 29 12.86 17.46 -29.91
N ALA A 30 13.68 18.51 -30.10
CA ALA A 30 14.70 18.87 -29.11
C ALA A 30 14.07 19.36 -27.78
N GLN A 31 12.99 20.13 -27.86
CA GLN A 31 12.22 20.54 -26.68
C GLN A 31 11.58 19.33 -26.00
N LEU A 32 11.00 18.40 -26.75
CA LEU A 32 10.45 17.17 -26.20
C LEU A 32 11.54 16.31 -25.53
N ALA A 33 12.72 16.18 -26.14
CA ALA A 33 13.84 15.45 -25.53
C ALA A 33 14.26 16.07 -24.18
N ALA A 34 14.23 17.39 -24.06
CA ALA A 34 14.46 18.09 -22.79
C ALA A 34 13.35 17.79 -21.76
N LEU A 35 12.07 17.83 -22.18
CA LEU A 35 10.93 17.48 -21.32
C LEU A 35 11.00 16.01 -20.89
N LEU A 36 11.40 15.08 -21.74
CA LEU A 36 11.59 13.67 -21.38
C LEU A 36 12.70 13.49 -20.35
N THR A 37 13.79 14.23 -20.46
CA THR A 37 14.88 14.20 -19.45
C THR A 37 14.40 14.74 -18.11
N GLU A 38 13.61 15.82 -18.12
CA GLU A 38 12.99 16.37 -16.91
C GLU A 38 11.97 15.39 -16.31
N LEU A 39 11.18 14.72 -17.15
CA LEU A 39 10.23 13.68 -16.73
C LEU A 39 10.94 12.49 -16.07
N GLU A 40 12.09 12.06 -16.58
CA GLU A 40 12.91 11.01 -15.95
C GLU A 40 13.36 11.42 -14.53
N ALA A 41 13.79 12.68 -14.35
CA ALA A 41 14.20 13.19 -13.06
C ALA A 41 13.01 13.28 -12.08
N LEU A 42 11.86 13.79 -12.52
CA LEU A 42 10.63 13.85 -11.71
C LEU A 42 10.11 12.45 -11.37
N THR A 43 10.18 11.51 -12.30
CA THR A 43 9.81 10.10 -12.07
C THR A 43 10.71 9.45 -11.02
N ALA A 44 12.01 9.74 -11.03
CA ALA A 44 12.94 9.26 -10.02
C ALA A 44 12.61 9.84 -8.64
N ALA A 45 12.34 11.15 -8.56
CA ALA A 45 11.93 11.82 -7.34
C ALA A 45 10.59 11.28 -6.80
N ALA A 46 9.60 11.04 -7.67
CA ALA A 46 8.34 10.45 -7.30
C ALA A 46 8.50 9.01 -6.73
N ASN A 47 9.36 8.19 -7.34
CA ASN A 47 9.67 6.85 -6.80
C ASN A 47 10.29 6.91 -5.40
N GLU A 48 11.21 7.85 -5.14
CA GLU A 48 11.82 8.02 -3.82
C GLU A 48 10.80 8.53 -2.79
N ALA A 49 9.97 9.48 -3.17
CA ALA A 49 8.93 10.03 -2.31
C ALA A 49 7.86 8.97 -1.97
N LEU A 50 7.45 8.13 -2.92
CA LEU A 50 6.54 7.01 -2.69
C LEU A 50 7.15 5.95 -1.76
N GLU A 51 8.42 5.60 -1.91
CA GLU A 51 9.11 4.68 -1.01
C GLU A 51 9.20 5.24 0.42
N ALA A 52 9.51 6.54 0.57
CA ALA A 52 9.51 7.22 1.86
C ALA A 52 8.12 7.25 2.49
N LYS A 53 7.07 7.56 1.71
CA LYS A 53 5.66 7.50 2.14
C LYS A 53 5.29 6.10 2.61
N ALA A 54 5.57 5.05 1.83
CA ALA A 54 5.26 3.68 2.19
C ALA A 54 5.91 3.27 3.52
N THR A 55 7.18 3.64 3.71
CA THR A 55 7.92 3.37 4.95
C THR A 55 7.33 4.10 6.16
N ALA A 56 7.02 5.39 6.01
CA ALA A 56 6.47 6.21 7.08
C ALA A 56 5.03 5.78 7.46
N VAL A 57 4.19 5.49 6.47
CA VAL A 57 2.82 4.98 6.69
C VAL A 57 2.88 3.63 7.41
N HIS A 58 3.74 2.71 6.98
CA HIS A 58 3.90 1.42 7.67
C HIS A 58 4.35 1.58 9.12
N ALA A 59 5.30 2.49 9.40
CA ALA A 59 5.75 2.77 10.77
C ALA A 59 4.60 3.32 11.63
N ALA A 60 3.76 4.21 11.08
CA ALA A 60 2.59 4.75 11.77
C ALA A 60 1.53 3.68 12.05
N GLU A 61 1.20 2.82 11.08
CA GLU A 61 0.28 1.69 11.23
C GLU A 61 0.75 0.72 12.33
N MET A 62 2.05 0.41 12.36
CA MET A 62 2.63 -0.48 13.38
C MET A 62 2.62 0.14 14.78
N ALA A 63 2.88 1.44 14.90
CA ALA A 63 2.80 2.16 16.17
C ALA A 63 1.36 2.21 16.68
N ALA A 64 0.38 2.56 15.84
CA ALA A 64 -1.03 2.59 16.18
C ALA A 64 -1.54 1.21 16.62
N SER A 65 -1.19 0.14 15.91
CA SER A 65 -1.53 -1.23 16.27
C SER A 65 -0.94 -1.67 17.60
N ARG A 66 0.28 -1.20 17.95
CA ARG A 66 0.89 -1.46 19.26
C ARG A 66 0.13 -0.74 20.38
N ALA A 67 -0.16 0.55 20.20
CA ALA A 67 -0.90 1.36 21.17
C ALA A 67 -2.28 0.76 21.45
N GLU A 68 -3.00 0.33 20.42
CA GLU A 68 -4.30 -0.31 20.55
C GLU A 68 -4.22 -1.63 21.35
N ARG A 69 -3.26 -2.50 21.07
CA ARG A 69 -3.06 -3.75 21.86
C ARG A 69 -2.72 -3.47 23.32
N SER A 70 -1.89 -2.45 23.58
CA SER A 70 -1.55 -2.05 24.97
C SER A 70 -2.78 -1.52 25.69
N ARG A 71 -3.62 -0.71 25.03
CA ARG A 71 -4.89 -0.22 25.58
C ARG A 71 -5.84 -1.36 25.91
N GLN A 72 -6.12 -2.26 24.96
CA GLN A 72 -6.98 -3.43 25.17
C GLN A 72 -6.49 -4.33 26.30
N THR A 73 -5.18 -4.39 26.52
CA THR A 73 -4.60 -5.15 27.62
C THR A 73 -4.83 -4.46 28.97
N ALA A 74 -4.66 -3.13 29.01
CA ALA A 74 -4.94 -2.33 30.20
C ALA A 74 -6.44 -2.38 30.59
N ASP A 75 -7.34 -2.27 29.60
CA ASP A 75 -8.80 -2.34 29.81
C ASP A 75 -9.21 -3.70 30.39
N ARG A 76 -8.70 -4.81 29.84
CA ARG A 76 -8.97 -6.16 30.37
C ARG A 76 -8.48 -6.33 31.82
N MET A 77 -7.31 -5.76 32.13
CA MET A 77 -6.79 -5.78 33.54
C MET A 77 -7.67 -4.94 34.46
N ALA A 78 -8.18 -3.80 34.03
CA ALA A 78 -9.10 -2.96 34.78
C ALA A 78 -10.43 -3.68 35.06
N GLU A 79 -11.01 -4.33 34.06
CA GLU A 79 -12.22 -5.14 34.23
C GLU A 79 -12.01 -6.33 35.19
N GLU A 80 -10.86 -6.99 35.09
CA GLU A 80 -10.53 -8.10 36.00
C GLU A 80 -10.38 -7.60 37.46
N LEU A 81 -9.72 -6.46 37.66
CA LEU A 81 -9.58 -5.81 38.95
C LEU A 81 -10.94 -5.43 39.54
N GLU A 82 -11.83 -4.87 38.73
CA GLU A 82 -13.19 -4.52 39.20
C GLU A 82 -14.01 -5.75 39.57
N ARG A 83 -13.90 -6.85 38.83
CA ARG A 83 -14.54 -8.14 39.23
C ARG A 83 -14.01 -8.64 40.56
N LYS A 84 -12.69 -8.56 40.80
CA LYS A 84 -12.09 -8.95 42.08
C LYS A 84 -12.52 -8.02 43.23
N HIS A 85 -12.61 -6.72 43.00
CA HIS A 85 -13.16 -5.77 43.98
C HIS A 85 -14.63 -6.06 44.26
N GLN A 86 -15.44 -6.43 43.30
CA GLN A 86 -16.83 -6.81 43.50
C GLN A 86 -16.92 -8.07 44.38
N GLN A 87 -16.11 -9.09 44.11
CA GLN A 87 -16.04 -10.29 44.96
C GLN A 87 -15.69 -9.93 46.44
N LEU A 88 -14.76 -8.99 46.62
CA LEU A 88 -14.39 -8.52 47.94
C LEU A 88 -15.55 -7.77 48.64
N ARG A 89 -16.27 -6.89 47.90
CA ARG A 89 -17.47 -6.18 48.41
C ARG A 89 -18.57 -7.16 48.79
N ASP A 90 -18.87 -8.14 47.96
CA ASP A 90 -19.91 -9.14 48.21
C ASP A 90 -19.57 -9.97 49.44
N TRP A 91 -18.30 -10.35 49.59
CA TRP A 91 -17.83 -11.03 50.76
C TRP A 91 -17.94 -10.15 52.01
N ALA A 92 -17.51 -8.89 51.97
CA ALA A 92 -17.58 -7.95 53.10
C ALA A 92 -19.04 -7.70 53.53
N PHE A 93 -19.95 -7.57 52.54
CA PHE A 93 -21.38 -7.44 52.81
C PHE A 93 -21.97 -8.70 53.47
N ALA A 94 -21.63 -9.88 52.98
CA ALA A 94 -22.08 -11.16 53.58
C ALA A 94 -21.53 -11.31 55.04
N ALA A 95 -20.25 -10.97 55.23
CA ALA A 95 -19.67 -10.99 56.59
C ALA A 95 -20.34 -10.02 57.55
N TYR A 96 -20.71 -8.82 57.08
CA TYR A 96 -21.42 -7.82 57.88
C TYR A 96 -22.86 -8.24 58.20
N THR A 97 -23.60 -8.74 57.22
CA THR A 97 -25.05 -9.07 57.38
C THR A 97 -25.27 -10.39 58.11
N HIS A 98 -24.36 -11.34 58.02
CA HIS A 98 -24.48 -12.67 58.63
C HIS A 98 -23.60 -12.87 59.87
N GLY A 99 -23.03 -11.81 60.45
CA GLY A 99 -22.29 -11.87 61.72
C GLY A 99 -20.80 -12.27 61.59
N GLY A 100 -20.23 -12.22 60.39
CA GLY A 100 -18.82 -12.42 60.15
C GLY A 100 -18.28 -13.82 60.47
N SER A 101 -16.97 -13.91 60.65
CA SER A 101 -16.27 -15.18 60.95
C SER A 101 -16.78 -15.87 62.23
N THR A 102 -17.40 -15.13 63.12
CA THR A 102 -18.00 -15.66 64.38
C THR A 102 -19.25 -16.48 64.07
N ALA A 103 -20.13 -16.06 63.15
CA ALA A 103 -21.32 -16.81 62.78
C ALA A 103 -20.99 -18.08 61.96
N GLU A 104 -19.97 -18.02 61.10
CA GLU A 104 -19.43 -19.19 60.37
C GLU A 104 -18.83 -20.19 61.38
N MET A 105 -18.03 -19.73 62.34
CA MET A 105 -17.51 -20.58 63.43
C MET A 105 -18.62 -21.18 64.26
N VAL A 106 -19.65 -20.40 64.63
CA VAL A 106 -20.80 -20.89 65.39
C VAL A 106 -21.61 -21.91 64.56
N SER A 107 -21.84 -21.69 63.28
CA SER A 107 -22.55 -22.66 62.40
C SER A 107 -21.78 -23.97 62.27
N VAL A 108 -20.46 -23.89 62.11
CA VAL A 108 -19.56 -25.04 62.08
C VAL A 108 -19.53 -25.80 63.39
N PHE A 109 -19.45 -25.07 64.51
CA PHE A 109 -19.52 -25.66 65.90
C PHE A 109 -20.87 -26.32 66.15
N ASP A 110 -21.98 -25.68 65.75
CA ASP A 110 -23.33 -26.23 65.86
C ASP A 110 -23.53 -27.49 65.06
N ALA A 111 -23.01 -27.53 63.80
CA ALA A 111 -23.02 -28.72 62.94
C ALA A 111 -22.19 -29.87 63.57
N MET A 112 -21.02 -29.57 64.14
CA MET A 112 -20.19 -30.58 64.82
C MET A 112 -20.90 -31.17 66.07
N MET A 113 -21.65 -30.35 66.78
CA MET A 113 -22.34 -30.79 67.98
C MET A 113 -23.62 -31.58 67.67
N ARG A 114 -24.30 -31.32 66.58
CA ARG A 114 -25.53 -32.01 66.14
C ARG A 114 -25.30 -33.38 65.51
N ASP A 115 -24.30 -33.49 64.62
CA ASP A 115 -23.97 -34.77 63.93
C ASP A 115 -22.49 -34.82 63.54
N PRO A 116 -21.60 -35.24 64.46
CA PRO A 116 -20.15 -35.27 64.25
C PRO A 116 -19.73 -36.14 63.06
N ALA A 117 -20.54 -37.15 62.68
CA ALA A 117 -20.26 -38.05 61.60
C ALA A 117 -20.53 -37.44 60.23
N LYS A 118 -21.35 -36.37 60.14
CA LYS A 118 -21.70 -35.62 58.95
C LYS A 118 -21.05 -34.25 58.86
N ALA A 119 -20.36 -33.83 59.88
CA ALA A 119 -19.79 -32.48 59.94
C ALA A 119 -18.60 -32.20 59.00
N GLY A 120 -18.15 -33.20 58.23
CA GLY A 120 -17.00 -33.04 57.35
C GLY A 120 -15.69 -32.73 58.09
N ASN A 121 -14.85 -31.87 57.53
CA ASN A 121 -13.64 -31.34 58.19
C ASN A 121 -13.78 -29.82 58.42
N PRO A 122 -14.50 -29.42 59.52
CA PRO A 122 -14.84 -28.00 59.74
C PRO A 122 -13.61 -27.10 59.97
N VAL A 123 -12.52 -27.65 60.52
CA VAL A 123 -11.25 -26.92 60.68
C VAL A 123 -10.56 -26.74 59.34
N GLY A 124 -10.62 -27.75 58.48
CA GLY A 124 -10.12 -27.67 57.11
C GLY A 124 -10.93 -26.69 56.27
N ASP A 125 -12.24 -26.68 56.37
CA ASP A 125 -13.11 -25.75 55.66
C ASP A 125 -12.88 -24.28 56.09
N LEU A 126 -12.70 -24.01 57.39
CA LEU A 126 -12.37 -22.69 57.87
C LEU A 126 -10.96 -22.24 57.42
N ALA A 127 -10.00 -23.14 57.49
CA ALA A 127 -8.65 -22.86 56.97
C ALA A 127 -8.67 -22.55 55.45
N TYR A 128 -9.43 -23.34 54.70
CA TYR A 128 -9.62 -23.14 53.25
C TYR A 128 -10.27 -21.79 52.92
N LEU A 129 -11.32 -21.38 53.61
CA LEU A 129 -11.96 -20.08 53.44
C LEU A 129 -11.01 -18.92 53.80
N THR A 130 -10.18 -19.07 54.82
CA THR A 130 -9.20 -18.07 55.22
C THR A 130 -8.10 -17.94 54.18
N GLU A 131 -7.62 -19.06 53.63
CA GLU A 131 -6.64 -19.10 52.57
C GLU A 131 -7.17 -18.45 51.28
N GLN A 132 -8.41 -18.74 50.88
CA GLN A 132 -9.06 -18.08 49.73
C GLN A 132 -9.15 -16.55 49.90
N ARG A 133 -9.41 -16.07 51.12
CA ARG A 133 -9.48 -14.63 51.42
C ARG A 133 -8.11 -13.96 51.27
N ILE A 134 -7.07 -14.57 51.82
CA ILE A 134 -5.69 -14.09 51.71
C ILE A 134 -5.30 -14.05 50.21
N THR A 135 -5.59 -15.12 49.48
CA THR A 135 -5.31 -15.19 48.04
C THR A 135 -6.04 -14.08 47.27
N LEU A 136 -7.32 -13.81 47.58
CA LEU A 136 -8.06 -12.71 46.94
C LEU A 136 -7.41 -11.35 47.17
N PHE A 137 -6.95 -11.06 48.38
CA PHE A 137 -6.25 -9.80 48.71
C PHE A 137 -4.91 -9.71 47.98
N GLU A 138 -4.15 -10.79 47.91
CA GLU A 138 -2.89 -10.84 47.20
C GLU A 138 -3.12 -10.67 45.69
N ASP A 139 -4.12 -11.32 45.12
CA ASP A 139 -4.53 -11.17 43.72
C ASP A 139 -4.87 -9.71 43.42
N ILE A 140 -5.72 -9.07 44.25
CA ILE A 140 -6.09 -7.65 44.09
C ILE A 140 -4.86 -6.76 44.10
N ARG A 141 -3.95 -6.96 45.06
CA ARG A 141 -2.72 -6.18 45.18
C ARG A 141 -1.84 -6.33 43.93
N HIS A 142 -1.60 -7.56 43.49
CA HIS A 142 -0.80 -7.84 42.30
C HIS A 142 -1.47 -7.32 41.04
N LEU A 143 -2.78 -7.48 40.93
CA LEU A 143 -3.54 -7.01 39.76
C LEU A 143 -3.59 -5.48 39.69
N THR A 144 -3.73 -4.80 40.85
CA THR A 144 -3.65 -3.33 40.91
C THR A 144 -2.30 -2.81 40.40
N GLN A 145 -1.20 -3.45 40.82
CA GLN A 145 0.13 -3.07 40.33
C GLN A 145 0.29 -3.33 38.84
N ARG A 146 -0.16 -4.48 38.35
CA ARG A 146 -0.12 -4.82 36.92
C ARG A 146 -1.00 -3.90 36.07
N GLN A 147 -2.18 -3.54 36.55
CA GLN A 147 -3.09 -2.61 35.89
C GLN A 147 -2.45 -1.21 35.78
N ALA A 148 -1.85 -0.69 36.87
CA ALA A 148 -1.15 0.59 36.82
C ALA A 148 0.01 0.58 35.83
N GLN A 149 0.81 -0.50 35.78
CA GLN A 149 1.88 -0.67 34.81
C GLN A 149 1.33 -0.80 33.39
N GLY A 150 0.22 -1.51 33.19
CA GLY A 150 -0.46 -1.65 31.92
C GLY A 150 -0.99 -0.31 31.40
N ALA A 151 -1.62 0.48 32.27
CA ALA A 151 -2.11 1.81 31.90
C ALA A 151 -0.97 2.77 31.50
N ALA A 152 0.09 2.82 32.32
CA ALA A 152 1.27 3.63 31.99
C ALA A 152 1.93 3.21 30.66
N ARG A 153 1.97 1.91 30.37
CA ARG A 153 2.46 1.41 29.08
C ARG A 153 1.54 1.80 27.92
N ALA A 154 0.23 1.70 28.10
CA ALA A 154 -0.73 2.10 27.07
C ALA A 154 -0.62 3.60 26.74
N GLU A 155 -0.42 4.44 27.75
CA GLU A 155 -0.17 5.88 27.57
C GLU A 155 1.14 6.13 26.84
N ALA A 156 2.24 5.49 27.24
CA ALA A 156 3.53 5.61 26.58
C ALA A 156 3.48 5.15 25.11
N ASP A 157 2.85 4.01 24.82
CA ASP A 157 2.67 3.51 23.45
C ASP A 157 1.78 4.46 22.62
N SER A 158 0.77 5.10 23.22
CA SER A 158 -0.05 6.12 22.56
C SER A 158 0.76 7.37 22.19
N GLU A 159 1.61 7.87 23.10
CA GLU A 159 2.51 9.00 22.81
C GLU A 159 3.49 8.66 21.65
N LEU A 160 4.00 7.43 21.62
CA LEU A 160 4.91 6.96 20.57
C LEU A 160 4.26 6.89 19.16
N THR A 161 2.92 7.05 19.03
CA THR A 161 2.26 7.13 17.72
C THR A 161 2.41 8.50 17.06
N LYS A 162 2.62 9.55 17.81
CA LYS A 162 2.59 10.94 17.32
C LYS A 162 3.67 11.22 16.26
N THR A 163 4.91 10.83 16.56
CA THR A 163 6.03 11.05 15.62
C THR A 163 5.89 10.29 14.31
N PRO A 164 5.62 8.96 14.30
CA PRO A 164 5.38 8.24 13.05
C PRO A 164 4.18 8.77 12.26
N SER A 165 3.10 9.17 12.93
CA SER A 165 1.92 9.74 12.26
C SER A 165 2.23 11.08 11.57
N ALA A 166 2.97 11.96 12.24
CA ALA A 166 3.41 13.22 11.65
C ALA A 166 4.38 12.99 10.47
N ALA A 167 5.30 12.02 10.59
CA ALA A 167 6.20 11.65 9.50
C ALA A 167 5.46 11.07 8.30
N ALA A 168 4.42 10.26 8.52
CA ALA A 168 3.58 9.72 7.46
C ALA A 168 2.81 10.81 6.70
N GLU A 169 2.27 11.80 7.41
CA GLU A 169 1.57 12.92 6.78
C GLU A 169 2.54 13.80 5.98
N ALA A 170 3.72 14.11 6.51
CA ALA A 170 4.74 14.87 5.79
C ALA A 170 5.21 14.13 4.53
N ALA A 171 5.47 12.82 4.62
CA ALA A 171 5.89 12.01 3.48
C ALA A 171 4.78 11.88 2.42
N LYS A 172 3.51 11.84 2.83
CA LYS A 172 2.37 11.88 1.93
C LYS A 172 2.34 13.18 1.13
N ILE A 173 2.46 14.33 1.78
CA ILE A 173 2.49 15.64 1.11
C ILE A 173 3.61 15.67 0.08
N THR A 174 4.81 15.26 0.46
CA THR A 174 5.97 15.23 -0.47
C THR A 174 5.73 14.31 -1.67
N ALA A 175 5.11 13.15 -1.46
CA ALA A 175 4.79 12.22 -2.54
C ALA A 175 3.72 12.79 -3.48
N ASP A 176 2.68 13.40 -2.93
CA ASP A 176 1.59 14.01 -3.70
C ASP A 176 2.13 15.19 -4.55
N GLU A 177 3.00 16.06 -3.98
CA GLU A 177 3.66 17.14 -4.70
C GLU A 177 4.55 16.62 -5.86
N ALA A 178 5.33 15.56 -5.63
CA ALA A 178 6.18 14.96 -6.67
C ALA A 178 5.34 14.35 -7.81
N LEU A 179 4.21 13.73 -7.49
CA LEU A 179 3.29 13.15 -8.47
C LEU A 179 2.57 14.23 -9.27
N GLU A 180 2.13 15.31 -8.65
CA GLU A 180 1.52 16.43 -9.37
C GLU A 180 2.52 17.10 -10.32
N ALA A 181 3.75 17.35 -9.87
CA ALA A 181 4.79 17.88 -10.75
C ALA A 181 5.03 16.98 -11.98
N GLN A 182 5.02 15.65 -11.80
CA GLN A 182 5.12 14.70 -12.91
C GLN A 182 3.92 14.79 -13.87
N LYS A 183 2.69 14.88 -13.35
CA LYS A 183 1.46 15.02 -14.14
C LYS A 183 1.42 16.33 -14.91
N ASP A 184 1.79 17.43 -14.28
CA ASP A 184 1.83 18.74 -14.92
C ASP A 184 2.79 18.78 -16.10
N LEU A 185 3.95 18.11 -15.96
CA LEU A 185 4.90 18.03 -17.05
C LEU A 185 4.38 17.16 -18.20
N ILE A 186 3.68 16.05 -17.89
CA ILE A 186 3.02 15.21 -18.91
C ILE A 186 1.95 16.04 -19.65
N ALA A 187 1.07 16.74 -18.93
CA ALA A 187 0.03 17.56 -19.54
C ALA A 187 0.61 18.65 -20.46
N LYS A 188 1.70 19.27 -20.04
CA LYS A 188 2.43 20.24 -20.88
C LYS A 188 3.01 19.60 -22.13
N ALA A 189 3.59 18.41 -22.01
CA ALA A 189 4.12 17.67 -23.16
C ALA A 189 3.01 17.25 -24.14
N GLU A 190 1.83 16.90 -23.63
CA GLU A 190 0.64 16.59 -24.45
C GLU A 190 0.11 17.82 -25.19
N GLU A 191 0.02 18.99 -24.52
CA GLU A 191 -0.41 20.24 -25.14
C GLU A 191 0.54 20.65 -26.28
N ASP A 192 1.84 20.61 -26.05
CA ASP A 192 2.88 20.88 -27.07
C ASP A 192 2.76 19.90 -28.26
N GLN A 193 2.42 18.64 -27.99
CA GLN A 193 2.23 17.60 -28.99
C GLN A 193 0.99 17.83 -29.85
N VAL A 194 -0.14 18.22 -29.25
CA VAL A 194 -1.38 18.50 -30.00
C VAL A 194 -1.18 19.67 -30.95
N GLY A 195 -0.50 20.73 -30.54
CA GLY A 195 -0.17 21.88 -31.39
C GLY A 195 0.63 21.46 -32.65
N ILE A 196 1.65 20.62 -32.44
CA ILE A 196 2.47 20.08 -33.53
C ILE A 196 1.65 19.20 -34.52
N LEU A 197 0.74 18.37 -34.00
CA LEU A 197 -0.13 17.50 -34.77
C LEU A 197 -1.10 18.28 -35.66
N VAL A 198 -1.70 19.34 -35.12
CA VAL A 198 -2.66 20.19 -35.85
C VAL A 198 -2.00 20.85 -37.08
N ASP A 199 -0.74 21.25 -36.95
CA ASP A 199 -0.01 21.92 -38.01
C ASP A 199 0.62 20.94 -39.02
N ALA A 200 1.12 19.80 -38.55
CA ALA A 200 1.92 18.88 -39.35
C ALA A 200 1.10 17.83 -40.12
N ALA A 201 0.00 17.32 -39.57
CA ALA A 201 -0.78 16.26 -40.19
C ALA A 201 -1.38 16.64 -41.56
N PRO A 202 -1.97 17.85 -41.76
CA PRO A 202 -2.47 18.27 -43.05
C PRO A 202 -1.35 18.38 -44.11
N MET A 203 -0.17 18.88 -43.71
CA MET A 203 0.99 19.00 -44.59
C MET A 203 1.52 17.64 -45.04
N ALA A 204 1.63 16.69 -44.09
CA ALA A 204 2.05 15.31 -44.35
C ALA A 204 1.09 14.65 -45.38
N ALA A 205 -0.22 14.74 -45.16
CA ALA A 205 -1.24 14.18 -46.05
C ALA A 205 -1.14 14.77 -47.43
N MET A 206 -0.97 16.08 -47.58
CA MET A 206 -0.80 16.77 -48.83
C MET A 206 0.45 16.29 -49.59
N LEU A 207 1.59 16.22 -48.92
CA LEU A 207 2.87 15.80 -49.49
C LEU A 207 2.87 14.33 -49.93
N LEU A 208 2.25 13.44 -49.16
CA LEU A 208 2.09 12.01 -49.51
C LEU A 208 1.18 11.83 -50.71
N GLY A 209 0.21 12.70 -50.94
CA GLY A 209 -0.68 12.70 -52.11
C GLY A 209 -0.03 13.20 -53.40
N MET A 210 1.15 13.83 -53.35
CA MET A 210 1.87 14.33 -54.51
C MET A 210 2.56 13.23 -55.31
N SER A 211 2.75 13.42 -56.61
CA SER A 211 3.47 12.47 -57.48
C SER A 211 5.00 12.54 -57.31
N SER A 212 5.53 13.65 -56.77
CA SER A 212 6.98 13.86 -56.55
C SER A 212 7.55 12.91 -55.52
N PRO A 213 8.63 12.15 -55.82
CA PRO A 213 9.32 11.31 -54.85
C PRO A 213 9.88 12.11 -53.63
N GLU A 214 10.36 13.33 -53.89
CA GLU A 214 10.89 14.23 -52.85
C GLU A 214 9.79 14.71 -51.89
N ALA A 215 8.60 15.04 -52.43
CA ALA A 215 7.46 15.42 -51.60
C ALA A 215 7.01 14.24 -50.74
N LYS A 216 6.91 13.04 -51.29
CA LYS A 216 6.56 11.83 -50.54
C LYS A 216 7.57 11.51 -49.44
N ALA A 217 8.87 11.64 -49.71
CA ALA A 217 9.91 11.43 -48.70
C ALA A 217 9.77 12.41 -47.52
N ARG A 218 9.47 13.69 -47.80
CA ARG A 218 9.22 14.68 -46.73
C ARG A 218 7.92 14.42 -45.98
N GLY A 219 6.85 14.03 -46.67
CA GLY A 219 5.59 13.63 -46.05
C GLY A 219 5.77 12.45 -45.11
N GLN A 220 6.54 11.44 -45.53
CA GLN A 220 6.85 10.29 -44.68
C GLN A 220 7.71 10.68 -43.47
N ALA A 221 8.71 11.54 -43.66
CA ALA A 221 9.52 12.03 -42.54
C ALA A 221 8.69 12.79 -41.45
N ILE A 222 7.65 13.52 -41.90
CA ILE A 222 6.71 14.16 -40.96
C ILE A 222 5.89 13.10 -40.21
N VAL A 223 5.35 12.08 -40.90
CA VAL A 223 4.60 10.99 -40.27
C VAL A 223 5.46 10.24 -39.27
N ASP A 224 6.68 9.89 -39.63
CA ASP A 224 7.60 9.16 -38.72
C ASP A 224 7.90 9.98 -37.45
N ALA A 225 8.08 11.30 -37.59
CA ALA A 225 8.28 12.19 -36.45
C ALA A 225 7.04 12.34 -35.53
N LEU A 226 5.83 12.02 -36.03
CA LEU A 226 4.57 12.09 -35.27
C LEU A 226 4.20 10.77 -34.59
N MET A 227 4.72 9.63 -35.06
CA MET A 227 4.30 8.30 -34.57
C MET A 227 4.87 7.88 -33.21
N GLU A 228 5.87 8.58 -32.67
CA GLU A 228 6.59 8.16 -31.45
C GLU A 228 5.89 8.49 -30.12
N ARG A 229 4.59 8.87 -30.08
CA ARG A 229 4.03 9.60 -28.95
C ARG A 229 2.64 9.16 -28.49
N ASN A 230 2.53 8.52 -27.32
CA ASN A 230 1.24 8.31 -26.64
C ASN A 230 1.37 8.45 -25.11
N LEU A 231 0.80 9.53 -24.52
CA LEU A 231 0.92 9.91 -23.12
C LEU A 231 -0.40 9.85 -22.31
N ASP A 232 -1.47 9.26 -22.84
CA ASP A 232 -2.80 9.25 -22.24
C ASP A 232 -2.89 8.46 -20.93
N LEU A 233 -3.43 9.06 -19.86
CA LEU A 233 -3.61 8.43 -18.55
C LEU A 233 -5.06 7.95 -18.37
N PRO A 234 -5.29 6.69 -17.94
CA PRO A 234 -6.64 6.21 -17.66
C PRO A 234 -7.19 6.74 -16.35
N ASP A 235 -8.52 6.90 -16.28
CA ASP A 235 -9.23 7.15 -15.03
C ASP A 235 -9.08 5.98 -14.07
N ILE A 236 -8.97 6.29 -12.78
CA ILE A 236 -8.93 5.28 -11.72
C ILE A 236 -10.36 4.93 -11.30
N ASP A 237 -10.76 3.68 -11.49
CA ASP A 237 -12.05 3.14 -11.09
C ASP A 237 -12.27 3.17 -9.57
N LYS A 238 -13.51 2.92 -9.14
CA LYS A 238 -13.82 2.75 -7.72
C LYS A 238 -13.31 1.38 -7.23
N PRO A 239 -12.80 1.31 -5.98
CA PRO A 239 -12.38 0.03 -5.41
C PRO A 239 -13.57 -0.94 -5.25
N CYS A 240 -13.30 -2.24 -5.35
CA CYS A 240 -14.31 -3.29 -5.19
C CYS A 240 -14.83 -3.41 -3.75
N SER A 241 -14.13 -2.83 -2.79
CA SER A 241 -14.45 -2.86 -1.36
C SER A 241 -13.96 -1.57 -0.69
N ASN A 242 -14.68 -1.13 0.33
CA ASN A 242 -14.30 0.00 1.19
C ASN A 242 -13.64 -0.47 2.51
N ASP A 243 -13.21 -1.72 2.59
CA ASP A 243 -12.55 -2.25 3.77
C ASP A 243 -11.11 -1.71 3.86
N THR A 244 -10.92 -0.70 4.70
CA THR A 244 -9.64 -0.03 4.97
C THR A 244 -9.04 -0.41 6.33
N ALA A 245 -9.58 -1.44 7.00
CA ALA A 245 -9.08 -1.88 8.29
C ALA A 245 -7.64 -2.38 8.22
N VAL A 246 -6.90 -2.19 9.30
CA VAL A 246 -5.51 -2.67 9.44
C VAL A 246 -5.54 -4.11 9.92
N TYR A 247 -5.08 -5.02 9.09
CA TYR A 247 -4.99 -6.45 9.40
C TYR A 247 -3.55 -6.87 9.68
N ALA A 248 -3.40 -7.92 10.49
CA ALA A 248 -2.09 -8.55 10.66
C ALA A 248 -1.57 -9.10 9.32
N ASN A 249 -0.26 -9.04 9.11
CA ASN A 249 0.38 -9.46 7.87
C ASN A 249 0.00 -10.89 7.46
N GLY A 250 -0.49 -11.04 6.26
CA GLY A 250 -0.96 -12.32 5.71
C GLY A 250 -2.31 -12.81 6.27
N GLN A 251 -3.10 -11.94 6.92
CA GLN A 251 -4.39 -12.27 7.51
C GLN A 251 -5.53 -11.37 7.00
N LEU A 252 -5.40 -10.80 5.80
CA LEU A 252 -6.47 -10.03 5.18
C LEU A 252 -7.65 -10.97 4.87
N PRO A 253 -8.88 -10.63 5.30
CA PRO A 253 -10.08 -11.37 4.90
C PRO A 253 -10.41 -11.13 3.44
N GLY A 254 -11.25 -11.99 2.84
CA GLY A 254 -11.67 -11.82 1.45
C GLY A 254 -12.36 -10.48 1.16
N SER A 255 -13.03 -9.87 2.16
CA SER A 255 -13.63 -8.54 2.05
C SER A 255 -12.63 -7.41 1.87
N ALA A 256 -11.38 -7.60 2.34
CA ALA A 256 -10.28 -6.66 2.22
C ALA A 256 -9.35 -6.98 1.02
N LEU A 257 -9.83 -7.77 0.05
CA LEU A 257 -9.07 -8.16 -1.14
C LEU A 257 -9.89 -7.94 -2.40
N CYS A 258 -9.34 -7.22 -3.36
CA CYS A 258 -9.92 -6.99 -4.68
C CYS A 258 -9.16 -7.75 -5.76
N PRO A 259 -9.87 -8.29 -6.78
CA PRO A 259 -9.23 -8.98 -7.89
C PRO A 259 -8.45 -8.01 -8.78
N LEU A 260 -7.38 -8.52 -9.39
CA LEU A 260 -6.58 -7.78 -10.34
C LEU A 260 -7.10 -8.00 -11.77
N TRP A 261 -7.14 -6.92 -12.55
CA TRP A 261 -7.64 -6.92 -13.93
C TRP A 261 -6.78 -7.81 -14.83
N HIS A 262 -7.40 -8.75 -15.54
CA HIS A 262 -6.77 -9.78 -16.37
C HIS A 262 -5.67 -10.63 -15.68
N ALA A 263 -5.70 -10.72 -14.36
CA ALA A 263 -4.79 -11.54 -13.56
C ALA A 263 -5.59 -12.52 -12.67
N ALA A 264 -6.17 -13.56 -13.27
CA ALA A 264 -7.02 -14.52 -12.59
C ALA A 264 -6.32 -15.18 -11.39
N GLY A 265 -7.00 -15.20 -10.22
CA GLY A 265 -6.46 -15.77 -8.98
C GLY A 265 -5.50 -14.85 -8.22
N HIS A 266 -5.28 -13.62 -8.70
CA HIS A 266 -4.46 -12.62 -8.05
C HIS A 266 -5.32 -11.51 -7.42
N PHE A 267 -4.93 -11.11 -6.19
CA PHE A 267 -5.67 -10.14 -5.39
C PHE A 267 -4.69 -9.18 -4.73
N ALA A 268 -5.15 -7.96 -4.46
CA ALA A 268 -4.45 -6.97 -3.66
C ALA A 268 -5.43 -6.25 -2.72
N ARG A 269 -4.93 -5.43 -1.81
CA ARG A 269 -5.75 -4.53 -0.98
C ARG A 269 -6.59 -3.63 -1.91
N PRO A 270 -7.80 -3.19 -1.53
CA PRO A 270 -8.73 -2.51 -2.44
C PRO A 270 -8.16 -1.30 -3.17
N ASP A 271 -7.43 -0.43 -2.47
CA ASP A 271 -6.77 0.75 -3.02
C ASP A 271 -5.61 0.38 -3.97
N ALA A 272 -4.77 -0.58 -3.59
CA ALA A 272 -3.70 -1.10 -4.42
C ALA A 272 -4.24 -1.79 -5.68
N ALA A 273 -5.34 -2.55 -5.57
CA ALA A 273 -5.92 -3.26 -6.69
C ALA A 273 -6.51 -2.30 -7.74
N VAL A 274 -7.27 -1.28 -7.31
CA VAL A 274 -7.86 -0.31 -8.25
C VAL A 274 -6.77 0.48 -8.97
N SER A 275 -5.74 0.90 -8.25
CA SER A 275 -4.58 1.59 -8.82
C SER A 275 -3.81 0.71 -9.80
N PHE A 276 -3.56 -0.56 -9.46
CA PHE A 276 -2.91 -1.51 -10.37
C PHE A 276 -3.76 -1.79 -11.62
N ASN A 277 -5.08 -1.88 -11.49
CA ASN A 277 -5.97 -2.13 -12.60
C ASN A 277 -5.90 -0.99 -13.62
N ALA A 278 -5.88 0.26 -13.17
CA ALA A 278 -5.69 1.43 -14.03
C ALA A 278 -4.30 1.42 -14.71
N LEU A 279 -3.23 1.11 -13.96
CA LEU A 279 -1.89 0.95 -14.50
C LEU A 279 -1.82 -0.15 -15.57
N SER A 280 -2.46 -1.32 -15.32
CA SER A 280 -2.49 -2.44 -16.27
C SER A 280 -3.30 -2.14 -17.53
N GLN A 281 -4.37 -1.34 -17.42
CA GLN A 281 -5.12 -0.84 -18.57
C GLN A 281 -4.29 0.11 -19.43
N LYS A 282 -3.53 1.03 -18.80
CA LYS A 282 -2.58 1.88 -19.54
C LYS A 282 -1.50 1.04 -20.23
N PHE A 283 -0.91 0.10 -19.53
CA PHE A 283 0.08 -0.82 -20.12
C PHE A 283 -0.49 -1.58 -21.33
N ALA A 284 -1.77 -2.01 -21.24
CA ALA A 284 -2.42 -2.71 -22.36
C ALA A 284 -2.66 -1.81 -23.56
N ARG A 285 -2.96 -0.53 -23.37
CA ARG A 285 -3.08 0.44 -24.47
C ARG A 285 -1.74 0.69 -25.13
N ASP A 286 -0.69 0.88 -24.33
CA ASP A 286 0.62 1.28 -24.83
C ASP A 286 1.41 0.10 -25.45
N LEU A 287 1.28 -1.11 -24.87
CA LEU A 287 2.06 -2.30 -25.25
C LEU A 287 1.23 -3.49 -25.76
N GLY A 288 -0.08 -3.29 -25.97
CA GLY A 288 -0.99 -4.25 -26.62
C GLY A 288 -1.41 -5.45 -25.77
N ARG A 289 -1.08 -5.50 -24.47
CA ARG A 289 -1.39 -6.61 -23.57
C ARG A 289 -1.43 -6.15 -22.11
N PRO A 290 -2.25 -6.76 -21.23
CA PRO A 290 -2.26 -6.44 -19.80
C PRO A 290 -0.96 -6.83 -19.11
N ILE A 291 -0.71 -6.24 -17.94
CA ILE A 291 0.43 -6.61 -17.08
C ILE A 291 0.28 -8.06 -16.61
N CYS A 292 1.34 -8.84 -16.78
CA CYS A 292 1.44 -10.22 -16.34
C CYS A 292 1.81 -10.27 -14.84
N VAL A 293 1.03 -10.99 -14.02
CA VAL A 293 1.24 -11.13 -12.56
C VAL A 293 1.57 -12.58 -12.22
N THR A 294 2.61 -12.81 -11.44
CA THR A 294 3.02 -14.14 -10.92
C THR A 294 2.78 -14.32 -9.44
N SER A 295 2.76 -13.22 -8.67
CA SER A 295 2.48 -13.25 -7.23
C SER A 295 1.81 -11.94 -6.82
N SER A 296 0.88 -12.03 -5.86
CA SER A 296 0.11 -10.90 -5.37
C SER A 296 -0.06 -11.03 -3.84
N TYR A 297 -1.23 -10.75 -3.27
CA TYR A 297 -1.47 -11.04 -1.86
C TYR A 297 -1.04 -12.46 -1.49
N ARG A 298 -0.37 -12.58 -0.35
CA ARG A 298 0.15 -13.86 0.16
C ARG A 298 -0.26 -14.02 1.62
N SER A 299 -1.00 -15.10 1.91
CA SER A 299 -1.37 -15.41 3.29
C SER A 299 -0.13 -15.74 4.14
N PHE A 300 -0.27 -15.66 5.46
CA PHE A 300 0.82 -15.97 6.40
C PHE A 300 1.37 -17.39 6.18
N SER A 301 0.49 -18.37 5.99
CA SER A 301 0.88 -19.77 5.73
C SER A 301 1.63 -19.93 4.40
N GLN A 302 1.19 -19.22 3.35
CA GLN A 302 1.90 -19.18 2.07
C GLN A 302 3.28 -18.54 2.21
N GLN A 303 3.41 -17.46 3.02
CA GLN A 303 4.71 -16.83 3.27
C GLN A 303 5.66 -17.75 4.04
N VAL A 304 5.16 -18.53 5.00
CA VAL A 304 5.95 -19.59 5.69
C VAL A 304 6.48 -20.59 4.67
N ALA A 305 5.63 -21.08 3.77
CA ALA A 305 6.02 -22.02 2.73
C ALA A 305 7.05 -21.44 1.74
N VAL A 306 6.88 -20.15 1.36
CA VAL A 306 7.85 -19.44 0.50
C VAL A 306 9.19 -19.27 1.22
N LYS A 307 9.19 -18.90 2.50
CA LYS A 307 10.39 -18.75 3.32
C LYS A 307 11.16 -20.08 3.44
N ALA A 308 10.44 -21.18 3.67
CA ALA A 308 11.03 -22.50 3.73
C ALA A 308 11.73 -22.91 2.41
N ARG A 309 11.15 -22.52 1.25
CA ARG A 309 11.72 -22.86 -0.07
C ARG A 309 12.83 -21.92 -0.53
N ARG A 310 12.73 -20.62 -0.25
CA ARG A 310 13.63 -19.58 -0.79
C ARG A 310 14.66 -19.05 0.21
N GLY A 311 14.56 -19.42 1.48
CA GLY A 311 15.53 -19.08 2.53
C GLY A 311 15.74 -17.56 2.65
N PHE A 312 16.98 -17.12 2.48
CA PHE A 312 17.38 -15.71 2.56
C PHE A 312 16.63 -14.81 1.56
N TRP A 313 16.27 -15.31 0.39
CA TRP A 313 15.61 -14.54 -0.67
C TRP A 313 14.15 -14.19 -0.36
N ALA A 314 13.53 -14.83 0.60
CA ALA A 314 12.17 -14.51 1.00
C ALA A 314 12.13 -13.70 2.30
N ALA A 315 11.21 -12.74 2.39
CA ALA A 315 10.94 -12.01 3.62
C ALA A 315 10.53 -12.95 4.75
N THR A 316 10.84 -12.58 5.98
CA THR A 316 10.36 -13.30 7.17
C THR A 316 8.82 -13.26 7.22
N PRO A 317 8.13 -14.38 7.55
CA PRO A 317 6.70 -14.37 7.75
C PRO A 317 6.26 -13.29 8.73
N GLY A 318 5.23 -12.52 8.39
CA GLY A 318 4.78 -11.37 9.16
C GLY A 318 5.37 -10.02 8.72
N TYR A 319 6.32 -9.99 7.77
CA TYR A 319 7.01 -8.77 7.33
C TYR A 319 6.97 -8.55 5.81
N SER A 320 6.33 -9.42 5.04
CA SER A 320 6.27 -9.31 3.58
C SER A 320 5.22 -8.29 3.14
N GLN A 321 5.53 -7.40 2.20
CA GLN A 321 4.55 -6.47 1.61
C GLN A 321 3.43 -7.21 0.85
N HIS A 322 3.70 -8.41 0.33
CA HIS A 322 2.65 -9.29 -0.18
C HIS A 322 1.61 -9.67 0.88
N GLY A 323 2.01 -9.81 2.14
CA GLY A 323 1.10 -10.11 3.24
C GLY A 323 0.20 -8.93 3.65
N TYR A 324 0.54 -7.72 3.25
CA TYR A 324 -0.31 -6.53 3.39
C TYR A 324 -1.18 -6.26 2.15
N GLY A 325 -1.05 -7.08 1.09
CA GLY A 325 -1.73 -6.86 -0.18
C GLY A 325 -1.22 -5.63 -0.95
N LYS A 326 0.00 -5.19 -0.66
CA LYS A 326 0.66 -3.99 -1.21
C LYS A 326 1.84 -4.31 -2.14
N ALA A 327 2.10 -5.57 -2.47
CA ALA A 327 3.18 -5.95 -3.38
C ALA A 327 2.72 -6.95 -4.43
N LEU A 328 3.32 -6.82 -5.62
CA LEU A 328 3.12 -7.70 -6.75
C LEU A 328 4.46 -8.13 -7.34
N ASP A 329 4.54 -9.40 -7.74
CA ASP A 329 5.61 -9.89 -8.59
C ASP A 329 5.07 -10.01 -10.03
N LEU A 330 5.71 -9.31 -10.95
CA LEU A 330 5.26 -9.13 -12.33
C LEU A 330 6.11 -9.95 -13.31
N CYS A 331 5.55 -10.27 -14.50
CA CYS A 331 6.21 -11.06 -15.55
C CYS A 331 6.08 -10.37 -16.92
N GLY A 332 6.27 -11.13 -18.00
CA GLY A 332 6.04 -10.63 -19.34
C GLY A 332 7.01 -9.53 -19.79
N GLY A 333 8.30 -9.65 -19.46
CA GLY A 333 9.32 -8.67 -19.76
C GLY A 333 9.63 -7.76 -18.56
N ILE A 334 8.65 -7.39 -17.74
CA ILE A 334 8.85 -6.54 -16.56
C ILE A 334 9.87 -7.16 -15.59
N ASN A 335 9.91 -8.46 -15.53
CA ASN A 335 10.84 -9.25 -14.69
C ASN A 335 12.29 -9.28 -15.19
N ASN A 336 12.66 -8.45 -16.15
CA ASN A 336 14.03 -8.33 -16.64
C ASN A 336 14.43 -6.85 -16.73
N PHE A 337 15.53 -6.48 -16.09
CA PHE A 337 16.06 -5.11 -16.20
C PHE A 337 16.38 -4.74 -17.63
N GLY A 338 16.06 -3.50 -18.01
CA GLY A 338 16.40 -2.93 -19.32
C GLY A 338 15.47 -3.30 -20.48
N THR A 339 14.46 -4.15 -20.27
CA THR A 339 13.42 -4.38 -21.28
C THR A 339 12.50 -3.18 -21.41
N ILE A 340 11.82 -3.07 -22.56
CA ILE A 340 10.85 -2.00 -22.83
C ILE A 340 9.77 -1.98 -21.74
N GLU A 341 9.27 -3.15 -21.33
CA GLU A 341 8.24 -3.29 -20.31
C GLU A 341 8.72 -2.85 -18.93
N HIS A 342 9.96 -3.19 -18.54
CA HIS A 342 10.52 -2.76 -17.28
C HIS A 342 10.78 -1.24 -17.26
N LEU A 343 11.30 -0.69 -18.36
CA LEU A 343 11.51 0.77 -18.49
C LEU A 343 10.18 1.52 -18.48
N TRP A 344 9.16 0.99 -19.16
CA TRP A 344 7.82 1.52 -19.14
C TRP A 344 7.25 1.56 -17.71
N MET A 345 7.39 0.48 -16.96
CA MET A 345 6.96 0.42 -15.56
C MET A 345 7.69 1.47 -14.71
N LYS A 346 9.00 1.63 -14.87
CA LYS A 346 9.76 2.67 -14.15
C LYS A 346 9.20 4.07 -14.37
N GLN A 347 8.76 4.39 -15.58
CA GLN A 347 8.24 5.71 -15.96
C GLN A 347 6.79 5.91 -15.52
N ASN A 348 5.94 4.88 -15.62
CA ASN A 348 4.50 5.02 -15.47
C ASN A 348 3.96 4.57 -14.12
N ALA A 349 4.56 3.58 -13.47
CA ALA A 349 4.06 3.03 -12.21
C ALA A 349 3.91 4.08 -11.09
N PRO A 350 4.82 5.07 -10.92
CA PRO A 350 4.68 6.10 -9.90
C PRO A 350 3.40 6.92 -10.04
N LEU A 351 2.93 7.20 -11.24
CA LEU A 351 1.67 7.92 -11.51
C LEU A 351 0.43 7.23 -10.89
N PHE A 352 0.57 5.93 -10.65
CA PHE A 352 -0.45 5.08 -10.02
C PHE A 352 -0.08 4.69 -8.58
N GLY A 353 0.89 5.36 -7.95
CA GLY A 353 1.33 5.07 -6.58
C GLY A 353 2.11 3.77 -6.40
N TRP A 354 2.53 3.13 -7.50
CA TRP A 354 3.39 1.95 -7.49
C TRP A 354 4.85 2.35 -7.66
N PHE A 355 5.76 1.73 -6.93
CA PHE A 355 7.19 2.02 -7.01
C PHE A 355 8.02 0.74 -6.98
N HIS A 356 9.22 0.83 -7.53
CA HIS A 356 10.23 -0.22 -7.46
C HIS A 356 11.13 0.08 -6.26
N PRO A 357 11.08 -0.70 -5.15
CA PRO A 357 11.82 -0.39 -3.94
C PRO A 357 13.34 -0.40 -4.18
N SER A 358 14.06 0.47 -3.49
CA SER A 358 15.51 0.68 -3.67
C SER A 358 16.32 -0.61 -3.55
N TRP A 359 15.93 -1.48 -2.61
CA TRP A 359 16.58 -2.78 -2.40
C TRP A 359 16.41 -3.76 -3.57
N ALA A 360 15.32 -3.62 -4.36
CA ALA A 360 14.97 -4.50 -5.50
C ALA A 360 15.50 -3.98 -6.85
N ARG A 361 15.96 -2.74 -6.93
CA ARG A 361 16.49 -2.12 -8.16
C ARG A 361 17.79 -2.79 -8.61
N ALA A 362 18.18 -2.55 -9.84
CA ALA A 362 19.51 -2.92 -10.33
C ALA A 362 20.60 -2.29 -9.43
N GLY A 363 21.47 -3.13 -8.87
CA GLY A 363 22.46 -2.68 -7.88
C GLY A 363 22.00 -2.62 -6.42
N GLY A 364 20.72 -2.90 -6.15
CA GLY A 364 20.20 -3.05 -4.79
C GLY A 364 20.68 -4.33 -4.09
N ASN A 365 20.35 -4.46 -2.80
CA ASN A 365 20.81 -5.61 -1.99
C ASN A 365 20.23 -6.95 -2.41
N LYS A 366 19.04 -6.96 -3.03
CA LYS A 366 18.36 -8.13 -3.59
C LYS A 366 17.69 -7.71 -4.91
N PRO A 367 18.42 -7.66 -6.02
CA PRO A 367 17.84 -7.21 -7.29
C PRO A 367 16.67 -8.11 -7.72
N GLU A 368 15.48 -7.57 -7.73
CA GLU A 368 14.23 -8.23 -8.06
C GLU A 368 13.43 -7.38 -9.06
N PRO A 369 13.74 -7.41 -10.38
CA PRO A 369 13.07 -6.58 -11.38
C PRO A 369 11.55 -6.78 -11.45
N TRP A 370 11.08 -7.92 -10.98
CA TRP A 370 9.66 -8.28 -10.93
C TRP A 370 8.89 -7.66 -9.76
N HIS A 371 9.56 -7.24 -8.67
CA HIS A 371 8.91 -6.87 -7.41
C HIS A 371 8.54 -5.38 -7.38
N TRP A 372 7.26 -5.09 -7.22
CA TRP A 372 6.71 -3.74 -7.17
C TRP A 372 5.82 -3.56 -5.96
N GLU A 373 5.92 -2.41 -5.29
CA GLU A 373 5.18 -2.11 -4.06
C GLU A 373 4.27 -0.90 -4.25
N TYR A 374 3.13 -0.90 -3.53
CA TYR A 374 2.17 0.19 -3.50
C TYR A 374 2.36 1.05 -2.26
N ALA A 375 2.44 2.38 -2.44
CA ALA A 375 2.73 3.33 -1.35
C ALA A 375 1.51 3.66 -0.45
N GLY A 376 0.30 3.27 -0.86
CA GLY A 376 -0.92 3.41 -0.06
C GLY A 376 -1.51 4.80 -0.04
#